data_8978853040edeb967b0d4cd3abd93bf7
#
_entry.id   8978853040edeb967b0d4cd3abd93bf7
#
_cell.length_a   1.000
_cell.length_b   1.000
_cell.length_c   1.000
_cell.angle_alpha   90.00
_cell.angle_beta   90.00
_cell.angle_gamma   90.00
#
_symmetry.space_group_name_H-M   'P 1'
#
loop_
_entity.id
_entity.type
_entity.pdbx_description
1 polymer ?
#
loop_
_entity_poly.entity_id
_entity_poly.type
_entity_poly.pdbx_seq_one_letter_code
_entity_poly.pdbx_strand_id
1 'polypeptide(L)'
;EADSGTSASDPVAPAPSVADSPDAGFSTVPGPDEAQGPSIYDGVRVVVIDAGHGGEDPGALGPGDIREKAVVLGIALRLEAALADVPNLEVHMIRDSDVFVDIWDRGQIATEAKGERPGIFVSVHANSFPARREARGFETFFLSDARTEHERRVSAIENAPISMGPQDGDSEELEDMDFILRDLRNYDHAHWSQNLAGIVQEELGTIHPGPNRGVKQGVLAVLTNALMPSVLIEVGYLSNRDEASLIAEADFQQDSAEAIAEAVVRFFERYPPGSGTGSGGPRE
;
A
#
# COMPACT_ATOMS: atom_id res chain seq x y z
N GLU A 1 -64.91 -31.28 23.09
CA GLU A 1 -65.32 -29.84 23.30
C GLU A 1 -64.13 -28.95 22.90
N ALA A 2 -64.40 -28.18 21.90
CA ALA A 2 -63.52 -27.19 21.32
C ALA A 2 -63.39 -25.96 22.21
N ASP A 3 -62.22 -25.36 22.25
CA ASP A 3 -62.17 -23.92 22.43
C ASP A 3 -61.12 -23.27 21.50
N SER A 4 -61.65 -22.46 20.64
CA SER A 4 -60.92 -21.65 19.64
C SER A 4 -60.57 -20.28 20.27
N GLY A 5 -59.30 -20.10 20.54
CA GLY A 5 -58.75 -18.80 20.94
C GLY A 5 -58.10 -18.08 19.78
N THR A 6 -58.82 -17.20 19.11
CA THR A 6 -58.30 -16.21 18.16
C THR A 6 -57.49 -15.15 18.88
N SER A 7 -56.19 -15.13 18.62
CA SER A 7 -55.32 -14.02 19.06
C SER A 7 -55.22 -12.99 17.91
N ALA A 8 -55.69 -11.79 18.21
CA ALA A 8 -55.66 -10.60 17.34
C ALA A 8 -54.21 -10.12 17.20
N SER A 9 -53.79 -9.91 15.97
CA SER A 9 -52.53 -9.26 15.62
C SER A 9 -52.66 -7.74 15.78
N ASP A 10 -51.87 -7.17 16.68
CA ASP A 10 -51.67 -5.72 16.79
C ASP A 10 -50.97 -5.15 15.55
N PRO A 11 -51.34 -3.96 15.11
CA PRO A 11 -50.70 -3.32 13.94
C PRO A 11 -49.33 -2.77 14.33
N VAL A 12 -48.34 -3.19 13.57
CA VAL A 12 -46.97 -2.65 13.63
C VAL A 12 -46.96 -1.20 13.16
N ALA A 13 -46.53 -0.30 14.03
CA ALA A 13 -46.31 1.10 13.69
C ALA A 13 -45.18 1.27 12.68
N PRO A 14 -45.29 2.23 11.75
CA PRO A 14 -44.23 2.49 10.79
C PRO A 14 -43.01 3.09 11.46
N ALA A 15 -41.80 2.62 11.05
CA ALA A 15 -40.54 3.16 11.50
C ALA A 15 -40.40 4.65 11.10
N PRO A 16 -39.74 5.49 11.91
CA PRO A 16 -39.52 6.90 11.57
C PRO A 16 -38.58 7.01 10.37
N SER A 17 -38.99 7.85 9.43
CA SER A 17 -38.16 8.23 8.30
C SER A 17 -36.92 8.98 8.81
N VAL A 18 -35.76 8.53 8.38
CA VAL A 18 -34.48 9.20 8.64
C VAL A 18 -34.49 10.51 7.85
N ALA A 19 -34.60 11.62 8.56
CA ALA A 19 -34.46 12.94 7.98
C ALA A 19 -33.03 13.15 7.50
N ASP A 20 -32.90 13.76 6.33
CA ASP A 20 -31.67 14.19 5.70
C ASP A 20 -30.75 14.90 6.70
N SER A 21 -29.56 14.33 6.91
CA SER A 21 -28.45 15.05 7.52
C SER A 21 -27.82 15.96 6.47
N PRO A 22 -27.49 17.20 6.80
CA PRO A 22 -26.87 18.10 5.85
C PRO A 22 -25.51 17.56 5.44
N ASP A 23 -25.32 17.51 4.14
CA ASP A 23 -24.10 17.23 3.40
C ASP A 23 -22.91 17.96 4.04
N ALA A 24 -22.04 17.20 4.70
CA ALA A 24 -20.75 17.69 5.11
C ALA A 24 -19.94 17.85 3.83
N GLY A 25 -19.89 19.08 3.32
CA GLY A 25 -19.20 19.43 2.09
C GLY A 25 -17.77 18.89 2.08
N PHE A 26 -17.60 17.75 1.42
CA PHE A 26 -16.29 17.32 0.95
C PHE A 26 -15.84 18.39 -0.06
N SER A 27 -14.82 19.14 0.34
CA SER A 27 -14.11 20.03 -0.59
C SER A 27 -13.75 19.21 -1.80
N THR A 28 -14.32 19.55 -2.94
CA THR A 28 -14.03 18.90 -4.21
C THR A 28 -12.54 19.00 -4.47
N VAL A 29 -11.86 17.85 -4.45
CA VAL A 29 -10.51 17.72 -5.01
C VAL A 29 -10.59 18.25 -6.46
N PRO A 30 -9.69 19.16 -6.89
CA PRO A 30 -9.69 19.64 -8.26
C PRO A 30 -9.71 18.46 -9.23
N GLY A 31 -10.62 18.49 -10.20
CA GLY A 31 -10.73 17.45 -11.22
C GLY A 31 -9.44 17.36 -12.06
N PRO A 32 -9.25 16.26 -12.82
CA PRO A 32 -8.03 16.02 -13.59
C PRO A 32 -7.72 17.02 -14.70
N ASP A 33 -8.61 17.97 -14.98
CA ASP A 33 -8.50 18.92 -16.11
C ASP A 33 -8.03 20.34 -15.74
N GLU A 34 -7.73 20.61 -14.47
CA GLU A 34 -6.99 21.83 -14.18
C GLU A 34 -5.50 21.57 -14.47
N ALA A 35 -5.14 21.77 -15.74
CA ALA A 35 -3.78 21.75 -16.22
C ALA A 35 -2.93 22.67 -15.34
N GLN A 36 -2.26 22.09 -14.36
CA GLN A 36 -1.20 22.78 -13.64
C GLN A 36 -0.15 23.14 -14.68
N GLY A 37 0.26 24.39 -14.71
CA GLY A 37 1.33 24.83 -15.61
C GLY A 37 2.58 23.97 -15.42
N PRO A 38 3.53 24.01 -16.36
CA PRO A 38 4.70 23.16 -16.31
C PRO A 38 5.34 23.20 -14.93
N SER A 39 5.58 22.01 -14.35
CA SER A 39 6.27 21.90 -13.07
C SER A 39 7.58 22.65 -13.13
N ILE A 40 7.76 23.62 -12.24
CA ILE A 40 9.03 24.34 -12.11
C ILE A 40 10.09 23.52 -11.35
N TYR A 41 9.73 22.34 -10.88
CA TYR A 41 10.65 21.44 -10.21
C TYR A 41 11.38 20.58 -11.25
N ASP A 42 12.66 20.86 -11.43
CA ASP A 42 13.59 20.17 -12.33
C ASP A 42 14.62 19.28 -11.58
N GLY A 43 14.44 19.14 -10.28
CA GLY A 43 15.32 18.33 -9.43
C GLY A 43 15.08 16.83 -9.54
N VAL A 44 16.03 16.07 -9.00
CA VAL A 44 15.98 14.61 -8.94
C VAL A 44 14.94 14.14 -7.93
N ARG A 45 14.07 13.22 -8.34
CA ARG A 45 13.11 12.51 -7.50
C ARG A 45 13.67 11.14 -7.13
N VAL A 46 13.19 10.58 -6.03
CA VAL A 46 13.68 9.28 -5.55
C VAL A 46 12.53 8.29 -5.52
N VAL A 47 12.77 7.09 -6.04
CA VAL A 47 11.91 5.93 -5.83
C VAL A 47 12.68 4.90 -5.03
N VAL A 48 12.13 4.51 -3.89
CA VAL A 48 12.69 3.39 -3.13
C VAL A 48 11.79 2.18 -3.31
N ILE A 49 12.38 1.09 -3.80
CA ILE A 49 11.70 -0.17 -4.08
C ILE A 49 12.07 -1.16 -2.99
N ASP A 50 11.07 -1.72 -2.35
CA ASP A 50 11.20 -2.80 -1.40
C ASP A 50 10.62 -4.09 -1.97
N ALA A 51 11.43 -5.12 -2.03
CA ALA A 51 10.95 -6.48 -2.23
C ALA A 51 10.69 -7.09 -0.85
N GLY A 52 9.45 -7.37 -0.50
CA GLY A 52 9.08 -7.93 0.79
C GLY A 52 9.87 -9.20 1.13
N HIS A 53 9.99 -9.52 2.42
CA HIS A 53 10.67 -10.72 2.90
C HIS A 53 12.15 -10.81 2.51
N GLY A 54 12.72 -12.02 2.44
CA GLY A 54 14.10 -12.26 2.00
C GLY A 54 14.95 -13.04 3.01
N GLY A 55 16.01 -13.69 2.54
CA GLY A 55 16.90 -14.50 3.38
C GLY A 55 16.16 -15.62 4.08
N GLU A 56 16.18 -15.63 5.41
CA GLU A 56 15.48 -16.62 6.24
C GLU A 56 13.96 -16.47 6.24
N ASP A 57 13.45 -15.30 5.86
CA ASP A 57 12.03 -15.06 5.69
C ASP A 57 11.55 -15.43 4.29
N PRO A 58 10.83 -16.54 4.12
CA PRO A 58 10.33 -16.95 2.82
C PRO A 58 9.10 -16.14 2.37
N GLY A 59 8.42 -15.43 3.28
CA GLY A 59 7.06 -14.93 3.10
C GLY A 59 6.04 -16.04 2.95
N ALA A 60 4.95 -15.77 2.28
CA ALA A 60 3.93 -16.75 1.97
C ALA A 60 4.46 -17.88 1.06
N LEU A 61 3.92 -19.09 1.29
CA LEU A 61 4.28 -20.28 0.52
C LEU A 61 3.12 -20.68 -0.40
N GLY A 62 3.41 -20.68 -1.68
CA GLY A 62 2.50 -21.16 -2.71
C GLY A 62 2.70 -22.63 -3.06
N PRO A 63 1.82 -23.22 -3.90
CA PRO A 63 1.97 -24.56 -4.44
C PRO A 63 3.27 -24.73 -5.23
N GLY A 64 3.91 -25.89 -5.14
CA GLY A 64 5.12 -26.18 -5.92
C GLY A 64 6.38 -25.48 -5.42
N ASP A 65 6.43 -25.17 -4.12
CA ASP A 65 7.56 -24.49 -3.46
C ASP A 65 7.79 -23.05 -3.97
N ILE A 66 6.75 -22.42 -4.52
CA ILE A 66 6.78 -21.00 -4.86
C ILE A 66 6.85 -20.22 -3.56
N ARG A 67 7.84 -19.33 -3.42
CA ARG A 67 8.06 -18.51 -2.24
C ARG A 67 7.86 -17.04 -2.59
N GLU A 68 7.15 -16.35 -1.75
CA GLU A 68 6.88 -14.92 -1.94
C GLU A 68 8.16 -14.12 -2.18
N LYS A 69 9.17 -14.28 -1.31
CA LYS A 69 10.44 -13.55 -1.41
C LYS A 69 11.10 -13.62 -2.79
N ALA A 70 10.92 -14.72 -3.52
CA ALA A 70 11.51 -14.90 -4.84
C ALA A 70 10.67 -14.22 -5.93
N VAL A 71 9.35 -14.30 -5.84
CA VAL A 71 8.42 -13.66 -6.76
C VAL A 71 8.56 -12.13 -6.68
N VAL A 72 8.50 -11.58 -5.48
CA VAL A 72 8.54 -10.13 -5.27
C VAL A 72 9.90 -9.54 -5.59
N LEU A 73 11.00 -10.27 -5.34
CA LEU A 73 12.34 -9.87 -5.79
C LEU A 73 12.42 -9.85 -7.32
N GLY A 74 11.83 -10.85 -7.99
CA GLY A 74 11.76 -10.89 -9.44
C GLY A 74 11.03 -9.69 -10.06
N ILE A 75 9.93 -9.25 -9.44
CA ILE A 75 9.20 -8.04 -9.85
C ILE A 75 10.00 -6.78 -9.54
N ALA A 76 10.56 -6.68 -8.33
CA ALA A 76 11.29 -5.49 -7.89
C ALA A 76 12.52 -5.19 -8.75
N LEU A 77 13.30 -6.21 -9.13
CA LEU A 77 14.46 -6.05 -10.04
C LEU A 77 14.04 -5.59 -11.44
N ARG A 78 12.91 -6.07 -11.95
CA ARG A 78 12.36 -5.62 -13.23
C ARG A 78 11.82 -4.19 -13.14
N LEU A 79 11.23 -3.82 -12.01
CA LEU A 79 10.76 -2.47 -11.74
C LEU A 79 11.93 -1.48 -11.69
N GLU A 80 13.02 -1.83 -11.00
CA GLU A 80 14.26 -1.06 -11.02
C GLU A 80 14.75 -0.83 -12.44
N ALA A 81 14.83 -1.91 -13.23
CA ALA A 81 15.26 -1.82 -14.63
C ALA A 81 14.33 -0.97 -15.50
N ALA A 82 13.02 -1.06 -15.30
CA ALA A 82 12.03 -0.26 -16.05
C ALA A 82 12.12 1.24 -15.72
N LEU A 83 12.55 1.59 -14.52
CA LEU A 83 12.70 2.98 -14.07
C LEU A 83 14.10 3.57 -14.33
N ALA A 84 15.10 2.75 -14.66
CA ALA A 84 16.50 3.17 -14.73
C ALA A 84 16.77 4.31 -15.74
N ASP A 85 16.03 4.35 -16.83
CA ASP A 85 16.20 5.35 -17.89
C ASP A 85 15.22 6.53 -17.79
N VAL A 86 14.41 6.60 -16.72
CA VAL A 86 13.45 7.70 -16.51
C VAL A 86 14.21 8.97 -16.12
N PRO A 87 14.08 10.07 -16.87
CA PRO A 87 14.82 11.30 -16.60
C PRO A 87 14.52 11.87 -15.20
N ASN A 88 15.56 12.34 -14.51
CA ASN A 88 15.45 12.94 -13.18
C ASN A 88 14.81 12.02 -12.12
N LEU A 89 14.97 10.72 -12.27
CA LEU A 89 14.54 9.72 -11.32
C LEU A 89 15.76 8.91 -10.84
N GLU A 90 15.94 8.81 -9.55
CA GLU A 90 16.91 7.95 -8.90
C GLU A 90 16.19 6.80 -8.22
N VAL A 91 16.64 5.58 -8.47
CA VAL A 91 16.03 4.36 -7.94
C VAL A 91 16.94 3.72 -6.91
N HIS A 92 16.38 3.37 -5.75
CA HIS A 92 17.07 2.62 -4.72
C HIS A 92 16.30 1.36 -4.38
N MET A 93 17.03 0.26 -4.20
CA MET A 93 16.47 -1.01 -3.73
C MET A 93 16.76 -1.18 -2.24
N ILE A 94 15.77 -1.65 -1.45
CA ILE A 94 16.02 -2.08 -0.07
C ILE A 94 16.84 -3.37 -0.05
N ARG A 95 16.56 -4.28 -0.98
CA ARG A 95 17.37 -5.47 -1.27
C ARG A 95 17.30 -5.79 -2.75
N ASP A 96 18.42 -6.18 -3.31
CA ASP A 96 18.61 -6.61 -4.71
C ASP A 96 18.92 -8.11 -4.85
N SER A 97 18.95 -8.81 -3.74
CA SER A 97 19.31 -10.22 -3.63
C SER A 97 18.49 -10.90 -2.52
N ASP A 98 18.64 -12.22 -2.37
CA ASP A 98 17.94 -13.00 -1.34
C ASP A 98 18.60 -12.83 0.03
N VAL A 99 18.51 -11.63 0.60
CA VAL A 99 19.00 -11.28 1.93
C VAL A 99 17.84 -10.87 2.82
N PHE A 100 17.97 -11.12 4.12
CA PHE A 100 17.01 -10.65 5.12
C PHE A 100 17.27 -9.18 5.45
N VAL A 101 16.21 -8.38 5.49
CA VAL A 101 16.20 -7.01 6.02
C VAL A 101 15.02 -6.92 6.99
N ASP A 102 15.29 -6.46 8.21
CA ASP A 102 14.24 -6.31 9.22
C ASP A 102 13.14 -5.37 8.74
N ILE A 103 11.89 -5.71 9.04
CA ILE A 103 10.72 -4.97 8.56
C ILE A 103 10.70 -3.52 9.06
N TRP A 104 11.20 -3.28 10.28
CA TRP A 104 11.25 -1.95 10.88
C TRP A 104 12.33 -1.06 10.27
N ASP A 105 13.40 -1.66 9.75
CA ASP A 105 14.52 -0.92 9.14
C ASP A 105 14.18 -0.45 7.72
N ARG A 106 13.29 -1.16 6.99
CA ARG A 106 13.00 -0.87 5.57
C ARG A 106 12.53 0.55 5.33
N GLY A 107 11.55 1.02 6.10
CA GLY A 107 11.05 2.39 6.00
C GLY A 107 12.11 3.43 6.38
N GLN A 108 12.98 3.14 7.35
CA GLN A 108 14.08 4.01 7.73
C GLN A 108 15.12 4.09 6.61
N ILE A 109 15.56 2.96 6.07
CA ILE A 109 16.49 2.90 4.92
C ILE A 109 15.93 3.70 3.75
N ALA A 110 14.63 3.57 3.48
CA ALA A 110 13.96 4.33 2.42
C ALA A 110 14.02 5.85 2.68
N THR A 111 13.78 6.27 3.92
CA THR A 111 13.85 7.67 4.33
C THR A 111 15.27 8.23 4.20
N GLU A 112 16.28 7.45 4.60
CA GLU A 112 17.69 7.83 4.48
C GLU A 112 18.13 7.92 3.01
N ALA A 113 17.74 6.97 2.15
CA ALA A 113 18.03 6.97 0.73
C ALA A 113 17.42 8.19 0.01
N LYS A 114 16.19 8.54 0.37
CA LYS A 114 15.52 9.74 -0.15
C LYS A 114 16.23 11.03 0.28
N GLY A 115 16.66 11.14 1.52
CA GLY A 115 17.18 12.38 2.12
C GLY A 115 16.13 13.49 2.05
N GLU A 116 16.55 14.69 1.66
CA GLU A 116 15.69 15.87 1.53
C GLU A 116 14.94 15.95 0.18
N ARG A 117 15.19 15.00 -0.72
CA ARG A 117 14.57 15.00 -2.06
C ARG A 117 13.13 14.52 -2.00
N PRO A 118 12.26 14.95 -2.93
CA PRO A 118 10.95 14.34 -3.11
C PRO A 118 11.10 12.88 -3.51
N GLY A 119 10.31 12.01 -2.89
CA GLY A 119 10.39 10.58 -3.18
C GLY A 119 9.11 9.84 -2.85
N ILE A 120 9.06 8.58 -3.27
CA ILE A 120 8.03 7.61 -2.94
C ILE A 120 8.65 6.28 -2.53
N PHE A 121 7.93 5.53 -1.73
CA PHE A 121 8.31 4.18 -1.30
C PHE A 121 7.30 3.17 -1.81
N VAL A 122 7.76 2.12 -2.49
CA VAL A 122 6.94 1.07 -3.09
C VAL A 122 7.41 -0.28 -2.58
N SER A 123 6.63 -0.90 -1.70
CA SER A 123 6.86 -2.26 -1.21
C SER A 123 6.01 -3.25 -2.01
N VAL A 124 6.63 -4.32 -2.51
CA VAL A 124 6.00 -5.35 -3.35
C VAL A 124 5.87 -6.65 -2.56
N HIS A 125 4.66 -7.17 -2.48
CA HIS A 125 4.25 -8.37 -1.76
C HIS A 125 3.33 -9.26 -2.61
N ALA A 126 3.06 -10.48 -2.14
CA ALA A 126 2.10 -11.39 -2.72
C ALA A 126 1.29 -12.09 -1.61
N ASN A 127 0.05 -11.69 -1.49
CA ASN A 127 -0.87 -12.05 -0.42
C ASN A 127 -1.07 -13.57 -0.25
N SER A 128 -1.53 -13.98 0.90
CA SER A 128 -1.92 -15.35 1.16
C SER A 128 -3.16 -15.43 2.04
N PHE A 129 -4.09 -16.30 1.67
CA PHE A 129 -5.23 -16.64 2.50
C PHE A 129 -5.49 -18.16 2.48
N PRO A 130 -4.70 -18.95 3.22
CA PRO A 130 -4.78 -20.42 3.20
C PRO A 130 -6.16 -20.98 3.53
N ALA A 131 -6.96 -20.25 4.35
CA ALA A 131 -8.33 -20.63 4.70
C ALA A 131 -9.35 -20.39 3.57
N ARG A 132 -8.99 -19.59 2.56
CA ARG A 132 -9.82 -19.30 1.37
C ARG A 132 -8.94 -19.34 0.13
N ARG A 133 -8.63 -20.53 -0.34
CA ARG A 133 -7.76 -20.76 -1.50
C ARG A 133 -8.34 -20.27 -2.82
N GLU A 134 -9.62 -19.94 -2.85
CA GLU A 134 -10.27 -19.25 -3.98
C GLU A 134 -10.03 -17.74 -4.02
N ALA A 135 -9.47 -17.16 -2.94
CA ALA A 135 -9.10 -15.74 -2.94
C ALA A 135 -8.04 -15.47 -4.02
N ARG A 136 -8.26 -14.41 -4.79
CA ARG A 136 -7.40 -14.00 -5.89
C ARG A 136 -7.55 -12.52 -6.19
N GLY A 137 -6.69 -11.98 -7.06
CA GLY A 137 -6.69 -10.59 -7.48
C GLY A 137 -5.64 -9.78 -6.73
N PHE A 138 -5.56 -8.52 -7.04
CA PHE A 138 -4.54 -7.61 -6.53
C PHE A 138 -5.15 -6.46 -5.75
N GLU A 139 -4.40 -5.92 -4.81
CA GLU A 139 -4.80 -4.80 -3.96
C GLU A 139 -3.58 -3.98 -3.53
N THR A 140 -3.78 -2.69 -3.24
CA THR A 140 -2.68 -1.81 -2.81
C THR A 140 -3.06 -1.14 -1.50
N PHE A 141 -2.17 -1.28 -0.53
CA PHE A 141 -2.33 -0.72 0.81
C PHE A 141 -1.56 0.59 0.96
N PHE A 142 -2.09 1.50 1.75
CA PHE A 142 -1.40 2.65 2.29
C PHE A 142 -1.54 2.69 3.81
N LEU A 143 -0.66 3.42 4.49
CA LEU A 143 -0.63 3.50 5.94
C LEU A 143 -1.83 4.31 6.46
N SER A 144 -2.73 3.65 7.18
CA SER A 144 -3.86 4.22 7.91
C SER A 144 -4.54 3.14 8.75
N ASP A 145 -5.50 3.50 9.59
CA ASP A 145 -6.26 2.53 10.38
C ASP A 145 -7.04 1.56 9.50
N ALA A 146 -6.93 0.27 9.79
CA ALA A 146 -7.66 -0.77 9.09
C ALA A 146 -9.17 -0.68 9.37
N ARG A 147 -10.00 -0.61 8.33
CA ARG A 147 -11.47 -0.51 8.43
C ARG A 147 -12.17 -1.85 8.39
N THR A 148 -11.58 -2.83 7.73
CA THR A 148 -12.19 -4.15 7.51
C THR A 148 -11.41 -5.26 8.20
N GLU A 149 -12.05 -6.40 8.42
CA GLU A 149 -11.38 -7.60 8.95
C GLU A 149 -10.30 -8.12 8.00
N HIS A 150 -10.50 -7.96 6.70
CA HIS A 150 -9.51 -8.31 5.70
C HIS A 150 -8.24 -7.46 5.85
N GLU A 151 -8.37 -6.14 5.98
CA GLU A 151 -7.25 -5.22 6.17
C GLU A 151 -6.49 -5.53 7.47
N ARG A 152 -7.20 -5.78 8.58
CA ARG A 152 -6.58 -6.19 9.84
C ARG A 152 -5.81 -7.49 9.70
N ARG A 153 -6.37 -8.47 8.98
CA ARG A 153 -5.71 -9.76 8.74
C ARG A 153 -4.42 -9.59 7.94
N VAL A 154 -4.44 -8.83 6.85
CA VAL A 154 -3.24 -8.56 6.05
C VAL A 154 -2.19 -7.86 6.90
N SER A 155 -2.57 -6.78 7.60
CA SER A 155 -1.63 -6.08 8.51
C SER A 155 -1.03 -7.03 9.57
N ALA A 156 -1.82 -7.95 10.11
CA ALA A 156 -1.32 -8.91 11.10
C ALA A 156 -0.34 -9.94 10.51
N ILE A 157 -0.53 -10.33 9.25
CA ILE A 157 0.37 -11.27 8.55
C ILE A 157 1.68 -10.56 8.22
N GLU A 158 1.59 -9.38 7.59
CA GLU A 158 2.77 -8.63 7.16
C GLU A 158 3.59 -8.07 8.33
N ASN A 159 2.96 -7.79 9.46
CA ASN A 159 3.66 -7.34 10.68
C ASN A 159 4.14 -8.50 11.57
N ALA A 160 3.88 -9.76 11.23
CA ALA A 160 4.27 -10.89 12.06
C ALA A 160 5.80 -10.99 12.15
N PRO A 161 6.38 -10.90 13.36
CA PRO A 161 7.83 -10.97 13.50
C PRO A 161 8.33 -12.38 13.17
N ILE A 162 9.25 -12.47 12.23
CA ILE A 162 9.93 -13.74 11.95
C ILE A 162 11.03 -14.02 12.94
N SER A 163 11.37 -13.16 13.78
CA SER A 163 12.25 -13.51 14.83
C SER A 163 12.00 -12.83 16.12
N MET A 164 12.12 -13.53 16.85
CA MET A 164 12.47 -13.52 18.24
C MET A 164 13.94 -13.27 18.44
N GLY A 165 14.39 -12.08 18.16
CA GLY A 165 15.54 -11.52 18.86
C GLY A 165 15.12 -11.15 20.28
N PRO A 166 16.01 -11.19 21.30
CA PRO A 166 15.67 -10.73 22.62
C PRO A 166 15.26 -9.25 22.56
N GLN A 167 14.02 -8.96 22.93
CA GLN A 167 13.60 -7.61 23.24
C GLN A 167 14.28 -7.23 24.57
N ASP A 168 15.35 -6.48 24.48
CA ASP A 168 15.89 -5.81 25.65
C ASP A 168 14.89 -4.71 26.05
N GLY A 169 14.13 -5.01 27.11
CA GLY A 169 13.24 -4.04 27.74
C GLY A 169 14.05 -2.92 28.37
N ASP A 170 13.68 -1.69 28.06
CA ASP A 170 13.71 -0.49 28.92
C ASP A 170 13.60 0.79 28.05
N SER A 171 12.44 0.98 27.34
CA SER A 171 12.26 2.22 26.56
C SER A 171 10.80 2.67 26.41
N GLU A 172 9.88 2.25 27.26
CA GLU A 172 8.44 2.52 27.08
C GLU A 172 8.05 4.01 27.02
N GLU A 173 8.74 4.92 27.72
CA GLU A 173 8.37 6.35 27.74
C GLU A 173 8.91 7.18 26.55
N LEU A 174 10.00 6.73 25.90
CA LEU A 174 10.55 7.39 24.71
C LEU A 174 9.85 6.90 23.43
N GLU A 175 9.36 5.66 23.45
CA GLU A 175 8.64 5.05 22.32
C GLU A 175 7.29 5.74 22.06
N ASP A 176 6.57 6.16 23.11
CA ASP A 176 5.27 6.81 22.95
C ASP A 176 5.34 8.20 22.29
N MET A 177 6.35 9.01 22.64
CA MET A 177 6.51 10.34 22.00
C MET A 177 7.00 10.25 20.57
N ASP A 178 7.91 9.33 20.30
CA ASP A 178 8.44 9.09 18.96
C ASP A 178 7.35 8.50 18.04
N PHE A 179 6.50 7.63 18.59
CA PHE A 179 5.33 7.08 17.90
C PHE A 179 4.32 8.19 17.51
N ILE A 180 3.99 9.10 18.43
CA ILE A 180 3.07 10.23 18.15
C ILE A 180 3.64 11.18 17.10
N LEU A 181 4.94 11.46 17.13
CA LEU A 181 5.60 12.31 16.14
C LEU A 181 5.68 11.64 14.76
N ARG A 182 5.88 10.32 14.73
CA ARG A 182 5.85 9.52 13.50
C ARG A 182 4.45 9.46 12.92
N ASP A 183 3.44 9.28 13.75
CA ASP A 183 2.03 9.27 13.33
C ASP A 183 1.61 10.60 12.68
N LEU A 184 2.01 11.73 13.28
CA LEU A 184 1.76 13.06 12.71
C LEU A 184 2.46 13.29 11.37
N ARG A 185 3.71 12.81 11.20
CA ARG A 185 4.46 12.94 9.93
C ARG A 185 3.89 12.04 8.83
N ASN A 186 3.47 10.83 9.20
CA ASN A 186 2.84 9.91 8.26
C ASN A 186 1.47 10.39 7.79
N TYR A 187 0.75 11.15 8.62
CA TYR A 187 -0.56 11.72 8.25
C TYR A 187 -0.47 12.68 7.06
N ASP A 188 0.60 13.48 6.99
CA ASP A 188 0.84 14.39 5.86
C ASP A 188 1.05 13.64 4.54
N HIS A 189 1.54 12.41 4.59
CA HIS A 189 1.78 11.58 3.40
C HIS A 189 0.61 10.65 3.04
N ALA A 190 -0.34 10.42 3.94
CA ALA A 190 -1.43 9.46 3.74
C ALA A 190 -2.29 9.79 2.50
N HIS A 191 -2.57 11.07 2.28
CA HIS A 191 -3.32 11.52 1.09
C HIS A 191 -2.58 11.21 -0.21
N TRP A 192 -1.27 11.47 -0.25
CA TRP A 192 -0.44 11.18 -1.42
C TRP A 192 -0.24 9.69 -1.62
N SER A 193 -0.12 8.93 -0.54
CA SER A 193 -0.06 7.47 -0.55
C SER A 193 -1.34 6.87 -1.12
N GLN A 194 -2.49 7.39 -0.73
CA GLN A 194 -3.78 6.95 -1.28
C GLN A 194 -3.88 7.24 -2.79
N ASN A 195 -3.42 8.40 -3.24
CA ASN A 195 -3.41 8.76 -4.66
C ASN A 195 -2.48 7.84 -5.45
N LEU A 196 -1.27 7.59 -4.94
CA LEU A 196 -0.33 6.63 -5.54
C LEU A 196 -0.95 5.23 -5.63
N ALA A 197 -1.54 4.75 -4.53
CA ALA A 197 -2.23 3.46 -4.51
C ALA A 197 -3.35 3.36 -5.56
N GLY A 198 -4.10 4.45 -5.77
CA GLY A 198 -5.13 4.53 -6.81
C GLY A 198 -4.56 4.35 -8.22
N ILE A 199 -3.47 5.03 -8.53
CA ILE A 199 -2.82 4.94 -9.84
C ILE A 199 -2.23 3.54 -10.04
N VAL A 200 -1.58 2.95 -9.02
CA VAL A 200 -1.07 1.58 -9.08
C VAL A 200 -2.20 0.58 -9.37
N GLN A 201 -3.35 0.73 -8.71
CA GLN A 201 -4.52 -0.14 -8.96
C GLN A 201 -5.09 0.01 -10.38
N GLU A 202 -5.04 1.21 -10.96
CA GLU A 202 -5.44 1.44 -12.35
C GLU A 202 -4.51 0.72 -13.31
N GLU A 203 -3.20 0.89 -13.17
CA GLU A 203 -2.21 0.29 -14.07
C GLU A 203 -2.17 -1.24 -13.96
N LEU A 204 -2.12 -1.79 -12.76
CA LEU A 204 -2.20 -3.25 -12.56
C LEU A 204 -3.51 -3.83 -13.11
N GLY A 205 -4.60 -3.05 -13.09
CA GLY A 205 -5.89 -3.45 -13.66
C GLY A 205 -5.86 -3.66 -15.17
N THR A 206 -4.87 -3.15 -15.87
CA THR A 206 -4.70 -3.33 -17.32
C THR A 206 -4.09 -4.67 -17.70
N ILE A 207 -3.32 -5.27 -16.78
CA ILE A 207 -2.55 -6.49 -17.06
C ILE A 207 -3.02 -7.70 -16.24
N HIS A 208 -3.56 -7.48 -15.05
CA HIS A 208 -3.89 -8.57 -14.14
C HIS A 208 -5.26 -9.21 -14.47
N PRO A 209 -5.33 -10.53 -14.73
CA PRO A 209 -6.57 -11.20 -15.12
C PRO A 209 -7.53 -11.43 -13.94
N GLY A 210 -7.05 -11.29 -12.71
CA GLY A 210 -7.85 -11.44 -11.49
C GLY A 210 -8.61 -10.15 -11.14
N PRO A 211 -9.52 -10.20 -10.15
CA PRO A 211 -10.28 -9.03 -9.75
C PRO A 211 -9.41 -7.94 -9.14
N ASN A 212 -9.64 -6.70 -9.54
CA ASN A 212 -9.15 -5.52 -8.84
C ASN A 212 -9.90 -5.41 -7.50
N ARG A 213 -9.19 -5.59 -6.40
CA ARG A 213 -9.76 -5.54 -5.04
C ARG A 213 -9.73 -4.14 -4.45
N GLY A 214 -9.12 -3.20 -5.17
CA GLY A 214 -9.09 -1.77 -4.85
C GLY A 214 -8.04 -1.39 -3.82
N VAL A 215 -8.01 -0.10 -3.56
CA VAL A 215 -7.14 0.50 -2.54
C VAL A 215 -7.63 0.10 -1.14
N LYS A 216 -6.68 -0.24 -0.29
CA LYS A 216 -6.86 -0.67 1.10
C LYS A 216 -6.06 0.23 2.03
N GLN A 217 -6.32 0.08 3.30
CA GLN A 217 -5.54 0.75 4.34
C GLN A 217 -5.23 -0.20 5.49
N GLY A 218 -4.09 0.01 6.13
CA GLY A 218 -3.66 -0.82 7.24
C GLY A 218 -2.46 -0.23 7.97
N VAL A 219 -2.30 -0.60 9.23
CA VAL A 219 -1.10 -0.29 10.00
C VAL A 219 -0.03 -1.32 9.62
N LEU A 220 0.80 -0.95 8.67
CA LEU A 220 1.86 -1.80 8.11
C LEU A 220 3.22 -1.27 8.57
N ALA A 221 3.97 -2.10 9.30
CA ALA A 221 5.25 -1.74 9.91
C ALA A 221 6.25 -1.22 8.86
N VAL A 222 6.32 -1.88 7.71
CA VAL A 222 7.19 -1.49 6.60
C VAL A 222 6.97 -0.06 6.11
N LEU A 223 5.74 0.44 6.20
CA LEU A 223 5.38 1.80 5.77
C LEU A 223 5.55 2.85 6.87
N THR A 224 5.65 2.44 8.15
CA THR A 224 5.57 3.35 9.29
C THR A 224 6.72 4.35 9.35
N ASN A 225 7.93 3.95 8.96
CA ASN A 225 9.14 4.77 8.99
C ASN A 225 9.49 5.39 7.63
N ALA A 226 8.69 5.15 6.60
CA ALA A 226 8.85 5.76 5.29
C ALA A 226 8.26 7.19 5.30
N LEU A 227 9.10 8.19 5.56
CA LEU A 227 8.67 9.60 5.64
C LEU A 227 8.49 10.20 4.24
N MET A 228 7.63 9.55 3.45
CA MET A 228 7.27 9.92 2.08
C MET A 228 5.96 9.20 1.70
N PRO A 229 5.28 9.57 0.60
CA PRO A 229 4.18 8.77 0.07
C PRO A 229 4.60 7.32 -0.12
N SER A 230 3.88 6.38 0.48
CA SER A 230 4.29 4.98 0.57
C SER A 230 3.14 4.02 0.37
N VAL A 231 3.38 2.93 -0.36
CA VAL A 231 2.39 1.88 -0.65
C VAL A 231 2.98 0.49 -0.51
N LEU A 232 2.14 -0.46 -0.12
CA LEU A 232 2.41 -1.89 -0.20
C LEU A 232 1.47 -2.49 -1.24
N ILE A 233 2.03 -3.17 -2.23
CA ILE A 233 1.31 -3.74 -3.37
C ILE A 233 1.25 -5.25 -3.23
N GLU A 234 0.05 -5.79 -3.12
CA GLU A 234 -0.25 -7.22 -3.17
C GLU A 234 -0.57 -7.60 -4.62
N VAL A 235 0.41 -8.16 -5.31
CA VAL A 235 0.31 -8.43 -6.76
C VAL A 235 -0.54 -9.66 -7.10
N GLY A 236 -0.98 -10.43 -6.10
CA GLY A 236 -1.79 -11.64 -6.28
C GLY A 236 -1.80 -12.50 -5.01
N TYR A 237 -2.43 -13.67 -5.06
CA TYR A 237 -2.58 -14.58 -3.92
C TYR A 237 -1.81 -15.88 -4.13
N LEU A 238 -0.72 -16.08 -3.39
CA LEU A 238 0.07 -17.32 -3.41
C LEU A 238 -0.69 -18.54 -2.88
N SER A 239 -1.72 -18.34 -2.05
CA SER A 239 -2.61 -19.41 -1.59
C SER A 239 -3.53 -19.96 -2.69
N ASN A 240 -3.75 -19.22 -3.76
CA ASN A 240 -4.50 -19.65 -4.93
C ASN A 240 -3.57 -20.33 -5.94
N ARG A 241 -3.90 -21.55 -6.36
CA ARG A 241 -3.00 -22.35 -7.19
C ARG A 241 -2.75 -21.74 -8.58
N ASP A 242 -3.81 -21.26 -9.21
CA ASP A 242 -3.73 -20.74 -10.58
C ASP A 242 -3.02 -19.39 -10.56
N GLU A 243 -3.31 -18.55 -9.58
CA GLU A 243 -2.69 -17.25 -9.43
C GLU A 243 -1.23 -17.35 -8.99
N ALA A 244 -0.90 -18.27 -8.07
CA ALA A 244 0.49 -18.55 -7.71
C ALA A 244 1.35 -18.96 -8.90
N SER A 245 0.79 -19.79 -9.80
CA SER A 245 1.49 -20.17 -11.02
C SER A 245 1.69 -18.97 -11.95
N LEU A 246 0.68 -18.13 -12.11
CA LEU A 246 0.73 -16.93 -12.93
C LEU A 246 1.77 -15.91 -12.42
N ILE A 247 1.75 -15.57 -11.14
CA ILE A 247 2.67 -14.56 -10.59
C ILE A 247 4.12 -15.06 -10.48
N ALA A 248 4.34 -16.36 -10.62
CA ALA A 248 5.68 -16.94 -10.72
C ALA A 248 6.25 -16.91 -12.16
N GLU A 249 5.42 -16.64 -13.17
CA GLU A 249 5.85 -16.54 -14.55
C GLU A 249 6.64 -15.24 -14.80
N ALA A 250 7.75 -15.36 -15.56
CA ALA A 250 8.62 -14.23 -15.82
C ALA A 250 7.92 -13.10 -16.60
N ASP A 251 7.03 -13.47 -17.52
CA ASP A 251 6.27 -12.50 -18.34
C ASP A 251 5.30 -11.70 -17.46
N PHE A 252 4.56 -12.36 -16.55
CA PHE A 252 3.68 -11.65 -15.62
C PHE A 252 4.45 -10.73 -14.66
N GLN A 253 5.63 -11.16 -14.20
CA GLN A 253 6.50 -10.33 -13.37
C GLN A 253 6.99 -9.10 -14.14
N GLN A 254 7.30 -9.25 -15.43
CA GLN A 254 7.68 -8.14 -16.29
C GLN A 254 6.50 -7.16 -16.48
N ASP A 255 5.34 -7.68 -16.87
CA ASP A 255 4.14 -6.87 -17.06
C ASP A 255 3.75 -6.12 -15.78
N SER A 256 3.84 -6.78 -14.61
CA SER A 256 3.58 -6.16 -13.31
C SER A 256 4.56 -5.04 -13.01
N ALA A 257 5.84 -5.26 -13.27
CA ALA A 257 6.87 -4.26 -13.05
C ALA A 257 6.69 -3.04 -13.97
N GLU A 258 6.38 -3.25 -15.25
CA GLU A 258 6.09 -2.18 -16.19
C GLU A 258 4.84 -1.38 -15.81
N ALA A 259 3.77 -2.04 -15.36
CA ALA A 259 2.56 -1.39 -14.86
C ALA A 259 2.85 -0.53 -13.61
N ILE A 260 3.64 -1.04 -12.67
CA ILE A 260 4.05 -0.28 -11.49
C ILE A 260 4.97 0.89 -11.88
N ALA A 261 5.88 0.70 -12.83
CA ALA A 261 6.75 1.78 -13.34
C ALA A 261 5.93 2.90 -13.99
N GLU A 262 4.93 2.56 -14.81
CA GLU A 262 4.01 3.54 -15.39
C GLU A 262 3.24 4.30 -14.29
N ALA A 263 2.77 3.60 -13.25
CA ALA A 263 2.11 4.23 -12.12
C ALA A 263 3.01 5.23 -11.40
N VAL A 264 4.28 4.91 -11.22
CA VAL A 264 5.29 5.80 -10.61
C VAL A 264 5.49 7.06 -11.46
N VAL A 265 5.66 6.90 -12.77
CA VAL A 265 5.84 8.02 -13.71
C VAL A 265 4.62 8.93 -13.69
N ARG A 266 3.41 8.34 -13.87
CA ARG A 266 2.13 9.08 -13.83
C ARG A 266 1.91 9.81 -12.51
N PHE A 267 2.31 9.21 -11.39
CA PHE A 267 2.19 9.87 -10.09
C PHE A 267 3.03 11.15 -10.03
N PHE A 268 4.28 11.10 -10.45
CA PHE A 268 5.15 12.28 -10.44
C PHE A 268 4.77 13.33 -11.50
N GLU A 269 4.18 12.92 -12.62
CA GLU A 269 3.65 13.84 -13.61
C GLU A 269 2.41 14.57 -13.09
N ARG A 270 1.49 13.83 -12.48
CA ARG A 270 0.23 14.37 -11.95
C ARG A 270 0.45 15.21 -10.69
N TYR A 271 1.42 14.83 -9.88
CA TYR A 271 1.72 15.47 -8.60
C TYR A 271 3.20 15.91 -8.55
N PRO A 272 3.59 16.93 -9.32
CA PRO A 272 4.95 17.38 -9.32
C PRO A 272 5.32 17.93 -7.95
N PRO A 273 6.54 17.63 -7.45
CA PRO A 273 7.03 18.16 -6.18
C PRO A 273 6.94 19.69 -6.15
N GLY A 274 6.44 20.24 -5.06
CA GLY A 274 6.20 21.68 -4.91
C GLY A 274 4.82 22.16 -5.36
N SER A 275 3.97 21.29 -5.94
CA SER A 275 2.59 21.63 -6.27
C SER A 275 1.63 21.58 -5.07
N GLY A 276 2.12 21.17 -3.89
CA GLY A 276 1.34 21.22 -2.67
C GLY A 276 0.90 22.65 -2.36
N THR A 277 -0.38 22.86 -2.14
CA THR A 277 -0.93 24.13 -1.69
C THR A 277 -0.24 24.54 -0.39
N GLY A 278 0.80 25.34 -0.51
CA GLY A 278 1.39 25.97 0.64
C GLY A 278 0.30 26.78 1.32
N SER A 279 -0.02 26.44 2.55
CA SER A 279 -0.76 27.31 3.44
C SER A 279 0.03 28.62 3.47
N GLY A 280 -0.51 29.65 2.80
CA GLY A 280 0.07 30.95 2.72
C GLY A 280 0.20 31.55 4.13
N GLY A 281 1.40 31.49 4.68
CA GLY A 281 1.80 32.40 5.73
C GLY A 281 2.09 33.77 5.09
N PRO A 282 1.75 34.88 5.75
CA PRO A 282 1.96 36.20 5.20
C PRO A 282 3.45 36.46 5.00
N ARG A 283 3.82 36.84 3.78
CA ARG A 283 5.14 37.44 3.52
C ARG A 283 5.07 38.87 4.04
N GLU A 284 5.88 39.17 5.04
CA GLU A 284 6.30 40.55 5.35
C GLU A 284 7.42 40.99 4.43
#